data_99251921142972a8dbe66f783e958f47
#
_entry.id   99251921142972a8dbe66f783e958f47
#
_cell.length_a   1.000
_cell.length_b   1.000
_cell.length_c   1.000
_cell.angle_alpha   90.00
_cell.angle_beta   90.00
_cell.angle_gamma   90.00
#
_symmetry.space_group_name_H-M   'P 1'
#
loop_
_entity.id
_entity.type
_entity.pdbx_description
1 polymer ?
#
loop_
_entity_poly.entity_id
_entity_poly.type
_entity_poly.pdbx_seq_one_letter_code
_entity_poly.pdbx_strand_id
1 'polypeptide(L)'
;MECPRNQEPGIAGRERSLLQAMFYDLITNWVLIIPLCAWVLAQLIKLLTALVQGKGIDLSFFVRSGGMPSAHSAMVSALATAIAITDGFGSVFFAISVILASIVMYDAAGVRQSVGQQSVVLNRIILELKRKEPLVKIEADLRELMGHTPFEVIIGAALGITLAWAWLYIAGL
;
A
#
# COMPACT_ATOMS: atom_id res chain seq x y z
N MET A 1 12.83 16.87 -59.57
CA MET A 1 11.95 16.40 -58.48
C MET A 1 12.85 15.75 -57.43
N GLU A 2 13.24 16.52 -56.41
CA GLU A 2 14.04 15.97 -55.29
C GLU A 2 13.11 15.31 -54.28
N CYS A 3 13.34 14.05 -53.99
CA CYS A 3 12.63 13.31 -52.99
C CYS A 3 13.06 13.87 -51.61
N PRO A 4 12.15 14.27 -50.71
CA PRO A 4 12.51 14.75 -49.39
C PRO A 4 13.20 13.63 -48.62
N ARG A 5 14.48 13.81 -48.30
CA ARG A 5 15.23 12.93 -47.36
C ARG A 5 14.54 12.96 -45.99
N ASN A 6 13.87 11.87 -45.65
CA ASN A 6 13.45 11.64 -44.27
C ASN A 6 14.70 11.66 -43.38
N GLN A 7 14.94 12.78 -42.71
CA GLN A 7 16.00 12.84 -41.67
C GLN A 7 15.55 11.99 -40.51
N GLU A 8 16.16 10.82 -40.37
CA GLU A 8 16.00 10.04 -39.14
C GLU A 8 16.43 10.89 -37.94
N PRO A 9 15.65 10.90 -36.85
CA PRO A 9 16.03 11.68 -35.68
C PRO A 9 17.38 11.17 -35.15
N GLY A 10 18.29 12.09 -34.90
CA GLY A 10 19.60 11.77 -34.32
C GLY A 10 19.47 11.03 -32.98
N ILE A 11 20.55 10.39 -32.51
CA ILE A 11 20.58 9.54 -31.29
C ILE A 11 19.90 10.24 -30.11
N ALA A 12 20.19 11.52 -29.87
CA ALA A 12 19.56 12.34 -28.82
C ALA A 12 18.04 12.53 -29.00
N GLY A 13 17.56 12.54 -30.23
CA GLY A 13 16.12 12.61 -30.54
C GLY A 13 15.40 11.30 -30.25
N ARG A 14 16.05 10.17 -30.55
CA ARG A 14 15.51 8.82 -30.21
C ARG A 14 15.46 8.60 -28.70
N GLU A 15 16.50 8.99 -27.97
CA GLU A 15 16.52 8.89 -26.50
C GLU A 15 15.40 9.69 -25.85
N ARG A 16 15.18 10.93 -26.27
CA ARG A 16 14.06 11.76 -25.78
C ARG A 16 12.70 11.15 -26.08
N SER A 17 12.51 10.62 -27.29
CA SER A 17 11.24 9.98 -27.67
C SER A 17 10.98 8.69 -26.88
N LEU A 18 12.03 7.89 -26.59
CA LEU A 18 11.93 6.69 -25.74
C LEU A 18 11.59 7.05 -24.30
N LEU A 19 12.24 8.06 -23.72
CA LEU A 19 11.94 8.52 -22.36
C LEU A 19 10.51 9.06 -22.26
N GLN A 20 10.03 9.80 -23.25
CA GLN A 20 8.66 10.29 -23.29
C GLN A 20 7.65 9.14 -23.39
N ALA A 21 7.92 8.15 -24.24
CA ALA A 21 7.06 6.97 -24.39
C ALA A 21 7.01 6.17 -23.08
N MET A 22 8.17 5.88 -22.47
CA MET A 22 8.24 5.18 -21.18
C MET A 22 7.49 5.94 -20.07
N PHE A 23 7.63 7.27 -20.03
CA PHE A 23 6.92 8.07 -19.05
C PHE A 23 5.41 8.06 -19.29
N TYR A 24 4.99 8.14 -20.55
CA TYR A 24 3.58 8.03 -20.92
C TYR A 24 2.99 6.68 -20.53
N ASP A 25 3.68 5.59 -20.85
CA ASP A 25 3.26 4.23 -20.49
C ASP A 25 3.14 4.06 -18.98
N LEU A 26 4.04 4.67 -18.20
CA LEU A 26 4.00 4.62 -16.75
C LEU A 26 2.78 5.34 -16.17
N ILE A 27 2.49 6.57 -16.65
CA ILE A 27 1.37 7.40 -16.16
C ILE A 27 0.00 6.98 -16.70
N THR A 28 -0.05 6.12 -17.71
CA THR A 28 -1.29 5.57 -18.26
C THR A 28 -1.53 4.11 -17.84
N ASN A 29 -0.63 3.53 -17.07
CA ASN A 29 -0.76 2.16 -16.59
C ASN A 29 -1.80 2.06 -15.47
N TRP A 30 -3.03 1.72 -15.81
CA TRP A 30 -4.13 1.57 -14.83
C TRP A 30 -3.84 0.52 -13.77
N VAL A 31 -3.13 -0.56 -14.13
CA VAL A 31 -2.74 -1.62 -13.20
C VAL A 31 -1.80 -1.12 -12.11
N LEU A 32 -1.04 -0.05 -12.39
CA LEU A 32 -0.17 0.61 -11.41
C LEU A 32 -0.92 1.73 -10.66
N ILE A 33 -1.69 2.54 -11.37
CA ILE A 33 -2.33 3.74 -10.81
C ILE A 33 -3.44 3.38 -9.82
N ILE A 34 -4.29 2.43 -10.16
CA ILE A 34 -5.44 2.05 -9.33
C ILE A 34 -5.01 1.57 -7.93
N PRO A 35 -4.02 0.67 -7.77
CA PRO A 35 -3.53 0.28 -6.45
C PRO A 35 -2.94 1.44 -5.64
N LEU A 36 -2.21 2.35 -6.28
CA LEU A 36 -1.68 3.54 -5.62
C LEU A 36 -2.79 4.47 -5.15
N CYS A 37 -3.83 4.68 -5.96
CA CYS A 37 -5.01 5.44 -5.56
C CYS A 37 -5.76 4.75 -4.41
N ALA A 38 -5.88 3.43 -4.40
CA ALA A 38 -6.47 2.68 -3.30
C ALA A 38 -5.70 2.87 -1.99
N TRP A 39 -4.36 2.85 -2.07
CA TRP A 39 -3.50 3.13 -0.92
C TRP A 39 -3.70 4.56 -0.39
N VAL A 40 -3.66 5.57 -1.27
CA VAL A 40 -3.88 6.98 -0.89
C VAL A 40 -5.26 7.16 -0.26
N LEU A 41 -6.31 6.59 -0.87
CA LEU A 41 -7.67 6.69 -0.36
C LEU A 41 -7.80 6.07 1.04
N ALA A 42 -7.21 4.89 1.26
CA ALA A 42 -7.19 4.27 2.57
C ALA A 42 -6.47 5.13 3.63
N GLN A 43 -5.37 5.80 3.26
CA GLN A 43 -4.67 6.73 4.16
C GLN A 43 -5.50 7.98 4.45
N LEU A 44 -6.20 8.53 3.46
CA LEU A 44 -7.10 9.66 3.65
C LEU A 44 -8.27 9.30 4.59
N ILE A 45 -8.87 8.11 4.43
CA ILE A 45 -9.93 7.64 5.34
C ILE A 45 -9.39 7.53 6.77
N LYS A 46 -8.18 6.99 6.96
CA LYS A 46 -7.55 6.95 8.29
C LYS A 46 -7.35 8.33 8.89
N LEU A 47 -6.85 9.27 8.10
CA LEU A 47 -6.66 10.64 8.56
C LEU A 47 -7.98 11.28 8.98
N LEU A 48 -9.03 11.13 8.16
CA LEU A 48 -10.37 11.65 8.47
C LEU A 48 -10.95 11.03 9.75
N THR A 49 -10.81 9.73 9.91
CA THR A 49 -11.27 9.04 11.14
C THR A 49 -10.53 9.50 12.38
N ALA A 50 -9.21 9.74 12.28
CA ALA A 50 -8.41 10.29 13.38
C ALA A 50 -8.83 11.71 13.76
N LEU A 51 -9.11 12.56 12.77
CA LEU A 51 -9.60 13.93 12.98
C LEU A 51 -10.96 13.93 13.68
N VAL A 52 -11.90 13.10 13.23
CA VAL A 52 -13.24 12.97 13.86
C VAL A 52 -13.13 12.49 15.31
N GLN A 53 -12.13 11.66 15.63
CA GLN A 53 -11.87 11.18 16.99
C GLN A 53 -11.11 12.20 17.87
N GLY A 54 -10.86 13.41 17.39
CA GLY A 54 -10.14 14.45 18.14
C GLY A 54 -8.65 14.16 18.37
N LYS A 55 -8.09 13.18 17.67
CA LYS A 55 -6.65 12.90 17.68
C LYS A 55 -5.98 13.91 16.76
N GLY A 56 -5.06 14.73 17.29
CA GLY A 56 -4.35 15.75 16.51
C GLY A 56 -3.72 15.19 15.24
N ILE A 57 -3.47 16.06 14.25
CA ILE A 57 -2.79 15.69 13.00
C ILE A 57 -1.32 15.40 13.33
N ASP A 58 -0.95 14.15 13.36
CA ASP A 58 0.44 13.71 13.46
C ASP A 58 0.82 13.00 12.15
N LEU A 59 1.79 13.57 11.44
CA LEU A 59 2.30 12.97 10.18
C LEU A 59 2.84 11.55 10.38
N SER A 60 3.11 11.15 11.61
CA SER A 60 3.46 9.76 11.94
C SER A 60 2.34 8.75 11.59
N PHE A 61 1.08 9.22 11.42
CA PHE A 61 -0.03 8.37 10.97
C PHE A 61 0.20 7.74 9.59
N PHE A 62 0.93 8.40 8.70
CA PHE A 62 1.26 7.86 7.38
C PHE A 62 2.25 6.69 7.45
N VAL A 63 3.07 6.64 8.50
CA VAL A 63 4.10 5.61 8.70
C VAL A 63 3.66 4.55 9.71
N ARG A 64 2.72 4.88 10.60
CA ARG A 64 2.20 3.92 11.58
C ARG A 64 1.38 2.84 10.89
N SER A 65 1.80 1.60 11.04
CA SER A 65 0.98 0.43 10.74
C SER A 65 -0.10 0.29 11.81
N GLY A 66 -1.37 0.24 11.40
CA GLY A 66 -2.52 0.13 12.28
C GLY A 66 -3.65 1.07 11.87
N GLY A 67 -4.85 0.83 12.38
CA GLY A 67 -6.06 1.59 12.07
C GLY A 67 -6.78 1.16 10.78
N MET A 68 -8.06 1.49 10.72
CA MET A 68 -9.01 1.05 9.68
C MET A 68 -9.20 2.15 8.62
N PRO A 69 -9.21 1.79 7.32
CA PRO A 69 -8.94 0.49 6.69
C PRO A 69 -7.44 0.19 6.52
N SER A 70 -7.06 -1.09 6.32
CA SER A 70 -5.68 -1.46 6.00
C SER A 70 -5.30 -0.97 4.60
N ALA A 71 -4.36 -0.04 4.50
CA ALA A 71 -3.91 0.52 3.24
C ALA A 71 -3.15 -0.50 2.37
N HIS A 72 -2.37 -1.40 3.00
CA HIS A 72 -1.68 -2.47 2.28
C HIS A 72 -2.66 -3.47 1.67
N SER A 73 -3.69 -3.86 2.43
CA SER A 73 -4.74 -4.76 1.91
C SER A 73 -5.52 -4.12 0.77
N ALA A 74 -5.84 -2.82 0.89
CA ALA A 74 -6.52 -2.08 -0.17
C ALA A 74 -5.66 -2.06 -1.46
N MET A 75 -4.37 -1.78 -1.34
CA MET A 75 -3.45 -1.71 -2.47
C MET A 75 -3.31 -3.05 -3.19
N VAL A 76 -3.03 -4.14 -2.46
CA VAL A 76 -2.80 -5.45 -3.10
C VAL A 76 -4.09 -6.07 -3.65
N SER A 77 -5.23 -5.82 -3.01
CA SER A 77 -6.53 -6.27 -3.52
C SER A 77 -6.96 -5.49 -4.76
N ALA A 78 -6.69 -4.17 -4.80
CA ALA A 78 -6.91 -3.36 -5.99
C ALA A 78 -6.03 -3.82 -7.16
N LEU A 79 -4.76 -4.17 -6.90
CA LEU A 79 -3.86 -4.72 -7.90
C LEU A 79 -4.40 -6.03 -8.49
N ALA A 80 -4.78 -6.98 -7.63
CA ALA A 80 -5.31 -8.26 -8.07
C ALA A 80 -6.60 -8.08 -8.89
N THR A 81 -7.49 -7.16 -8.45
CA THR A 81 -8.73 -6.87 -9.17
C THR A 81 -8.47 -6.20 -10.52
N ALA A 82 -7.55 -5.23 -10.58
CA ALA A 82 -7.18 -4.58 -11.84
C ALA A 82 -6.65 -5.60 -12.85
N ILE A 83 -5.72 -6.47 -12.44
CA ILE A 83 -5.18 -7.53 -13.31
C ILE A 83 -6.26 -8.54 -13.72
N ALA A 84 -7.18 -8.91 -12.81
CA ALA A 84 -8.28 -9.80 -13.13
C ALA A 84 -9.17 -9.26 -14.26
N ILE A 85 -9.41 -7.95 -14.28
CA ILE A 85 -10.26 -7.29 -15.28
C ILE A 85 -9.51 -7.05 -16.58
N THR A 86 -8.24 -6.62 -16.53
CA THR A 86 -7.45 -6.28 -17.73
C THR A 86 -6.89 -7.51 -18.44
N ASP A 87 -6.33 -8.46 -17.68
CA ASP A 87 -5.58 -9.59 -18.22
C ASP A 87 -6.34 -10.93 -18.10
N GLY A 88 -7.44 -10.91 -17.34
CA GLY A 88 -8.29 -12.07 -17.09
C GLY A 88 -7.82 -12.97 -15.94
N PHE A 89 -8.78 -13.74 -15.39
CA PHE A 89 -8.55 -14.65 -14.27
C PHE A 89 -7.59 -15.83 -14.60
N GLY A 90 -7.40 -16.15 -15.87
CA GLY A 90 -6.49 -17.19 -16.33
C GLY A 90 -5.05 -16.75 -16.50
N SER A 91 -4.74 -15.47 -16.29
CA SER A 91 -3.39 -14.95 -16.51
C SER A 91 -2.43 -15.33 -15.38
N VAL A 92 -1.16 -15.52 -15.73
CA VAL A 92 -0.09 -15.73 -14.74
C VAL A 92 0.07 -14.55 -13.81
N PHE A 93 -0.14 -13.32 -14.32
CA PHE A 93 -0.07 -12.10 -13.51
C PHE A 93 -1.16 -12.06 -12.45
N PHE A 94 -2.38 -12.53 -12.77
CA PHE A 94 -3.44 -12.65 -11.79
C PHE A 94 -3.07 -13.64 -10.68
N ALA A 95 -2.57 -14.82 -11.03
CA ALA A 95 -2.14 -15.80 -10.04
C ALA A 95 -1.07 -15.24 -9.09
N ILE A 96 -0.05 -14.57 -9.65
CA ILE A 96 1.01 -13.92 -8.85
C ILE A 96 0.43 -12.85 -7.94
N SER A 97 -0.47 -12.00 -8.44
CA SER A 97 -1.05 -10.91 -7.66
C SER A 97 -1.92 -11.41 -6.52
N VAL A 98 -2.68 -12.49 -6.70
CA VAL A 98 -3.48 -13.12 -5.64
C VAL A 98 -2.60 -13.72 -4.56
N ILE A 99 -1.53 -14.43 -4.94
CA ILE A 99 -0.58 -14.99 -3.97
C ILE A 99 0.08 -13.86 -3.18
N LEU A 100 0.53 -12.80 -3.85
CA LEU A 100 1.11 -11.62 -3.20
C LEU A 100 0.12 -10.98 -2.23
N ALA A 101 -1.14 -10.79 -2.65
CA ALA A 101 -2.18 -10.24 -1.80
C ALA A 101 -2.42 -11.10 -0.56
N SER A 102 -2.45 -12.42 -0.72
CA SER A 102 -2.62 -13.36 0.38
C SER A 102 -1.47 -13.28 1.40
N ILE A 103 -0.23 -13.22 0.93
CA ILE A 103 0.96 -13.10 1.79
C ILE A 103 0.92 -11.77 2.56
N VAL A 104 0.66 -10.65 1.87
CA VAL A 104 0.64 -9.31 2.51
C VAL A 104 -0.49 -9.21 3.53
N MET A 105 -1.68 -9.73 3.23
CA MET A 105 -2.81 -9.71 4.16
C MET A 105 -2.58 -10.62 5.36
N TYR A 106 -1.97 -11.79 5.15
CA TYR A 106 -1.61 -12.71 6.23
C TYR A 106 -0.54 -12.10 7.16
N ASP A 107 0.50 -11.47 6.59
CA ASP A 107 1.52 -10.75 7.37
C ASP A 107 0.87 -9.62 8.21
N ALA A 108 0.00 -8.83 7.60
CA ALA A 108 -0.66 -7.72 8.27
C ALA A 108 -1.55 -8.16 9.44
N ALA A 109 -2.31 -9.25 9.28
CA ALA A 109 -3.25 -9.75 10.28
C ALA A 109 -2.61 -10.69 11.33
N GLY A 110 -1.49 -11.31 11.00
CA GLY A 110 -0.85 -12.33 11.84
C GLY A 110 0.47 -11.85 12.43
N VAL A 111 1.51 -11.81 11.61
CA VAL A 111 2.89 -11.59 12.08
C VAL A 111 3.03 -10.23 12.75
N ARG A 112 2.58 -9.15 12.13
CA ARG A 112 2.70 -7.79 12.69
C ARG A 112 1.85 -7.60 13.93
N GLN A 113 0.68 -8.24 14.01
CA GLN A 113 -0.16 -8.20 15.20
C GLN A 113 0.54 -8.91 16.38
N SER A 114 1.13 -10.08 16.14
CA SER A 114 1.88 -10.82 17.17
C SER A 114 3.10 -10.05 17.68
N VAL A 115 3.86 -9.41 16.77
CA VAL A 115 5.02 -8.56 17.14
C VAL A 115 4.56 -7.36 17.97
N GLY A 116 3.45 -6.73 17.63
CA GLY A 116 2.87 -5.64 18.43
C GLY A 116 2.50 -6.07 19.84
N GLN A 117 1.85 -7.23 20.00
CA GLN A 117 1.52 -7.79 21.30
C GLN A 117 2.78 -8.11 22.13
N GLN A 118 3.82 -8.66 21.50
CA GLN A 118 5.11 -8.91 22.16
C GLN A 118 5.77 -7.62 22.65
N SER A 119 5.71 -6.53 21.86
CA SER A 119 6.23 -5.22 22.26
C SER A 119 5.52 -4.68 23.50
N VAL A 120 4.20 -4.83 23.62
CA VAL A 120 3.43 -4.42 24.80
C VAL A 120 3.86 -5.20 26.04
N VAL A 121 4.02 -6.52 25.92
CA VAL A 121 4.47 -7.37 27.04
C VAL A 121 5.89 -7.00 27.46
N LEU A 122 6.78 -6.77 26.50
CA LEU A 122 8.17 -6.42 26.78
C LEU A 122 8.28 -5.04 27.43
N ASN A 123 7.50 -4.04 26.99
CA ASN A 123 7.43 -2.73 27.64
C ASN A 123 6.96 -2.84 29.11
N ARG A 124 5.99 -3.72 29.41
CA ARG A 124 5.56 -3.97 30.80
C ARG A 124 6.68 -4.56 31.65
N ILE A 125 7.41 -5.55 31.13
CA ILE A 125 8.56 -6.14 31.82
C ILE A 125 9.63 -5.09 32.11
N ILE A 126 9.95 -4.25 31.12
CA ILE A 126 10.92 -3.14 31.28
C ILE A 126 10.47 -2.17 32.37
N LEU A 127 9.19 -1.79 32.40
CA LEU A 127 8.64 -0.89 33.42
C LEU A 127 8.73 -1.52 34.83
N GLU A 128 8.45 -2.81 34.98
CA GLU A 128 8.57 -3.50 36.26
C GLU A 128 10.02 -3.61 36.74
N LEU A 129 10.97 -3.88 35.82
CA LEU A 129 12.39 -3.90 36.14
C LEU A 129 12.90 -2.52 36.57
N LYS A 130 12.52 -1.46 35.88
CA LYS A 130 12.86 -0.07 36.27
C LYS A 130 12.30 0.31 37.64
N ARG A 131 11.14 -0.24 38.00
CA ARG A 131 10.53 -0.01 39.31
C ARG A 131 11.27 -0.71 40.45
N LYS A 132 11.82 -1.89 40.18
CA LYS A 132 12.56 -2.70 41.19
C LYS A 132 14.01 -2.26 41.34
N GLU A 133 14.64 -1.86 40.24
CA GLU A 133 16.04 -1.42 40.20
C GLU A 133 16.20 -0.08 39.47
N PRO A 134 16.09 1.06 40.17
CA PRO A 134 16.15 2.39 39.54
C PRO A 134 17.47 2.72 38.83
N LEU A 135 18.54 1.99 39.09
CA LEU A 135 19.87 2.19 38.50
C LEU A 135 20.01 1.57 37.08
N VAL A 136 19.05 0.73 36.67
CA VAL A 136 19.08 0.12 35.32
C VAL A 136 18.56 1.11 34.30
N LYS A 137 19.47 1.77 33.61
CA LYS A 137 19.15 2.63 32.45
C LYS A 137 18.82 1.78 31.22
N ILE A 138 17.62 1.24 31.14
CA ILE A 138 17.10 0.64 29.91
C ILE A 138 16.34 1.73 29.17
N GLU A 139 16.95 2.33 28.15
CA GLU A 139 16.31 3.34 27.27
C GLU A 139 15.50 2.67 26.13
N ALA A 140 14.89 1.51 26.39
CA ALA A 140 14.10 0.85 25.39
C ALA A 140 12.62 1.24 25.54
N ASP A 141 12.21 2.26 24.82
CA ASP A 141 10.80 2.50 24.51
C ASP A 141 10.50 1.79 23.19
N LEU A 142 10.11 0.51 23.30
CA LEU A 142 9.76 -0.27 22.12
C LEU A 142 8.47 0.31 21.55
N ARG A 143 8.55 0.83 20.33
CA ARG A 143 7.37 1.32 19.62
C ARG A 143 6.35 0.18 19.53
N GLU A 144 5.20 0.38 20.13
CA GLU A 144 4.07 -0.52 20.02
C GLU A 144 3.47 -0.39 18.62
N LEU A 145 4.12 -1.04 17.64
CA LEU A 145 3.62 -1.15 16.28
C LEU A 145 2.51 -2.21 16.30
N MET A 146 1.32 -1.82 16.71
CA MET A 146 0.16 -2.70 16.61
C MET A 146 -0.10 -3.01 15.15
N GLY A 147 -0.03 -4.29 14.76
CA GLY A 147 -0.46 -4.77 13.46
C GLY A 147 -1.96 -4.55 13.25
N HIS A 148 -2.43 -4.89 12.07
CA HIS A 148 -3.84 -4.79 11.74
C HIS A 148 -4.65 -5.94 12.34
N THR A 149 -5.86 -5.65 12.80
CA THR A 149 -6.84 -6.70 13.10
C THR A 149 -7.31 -7.36 11.80
N PRO A 150 -7.73 -8.63 11.82
CA PRO A 150 -8.30 -9.29 10.63
C PRO A 150 -9.45 -8.50 10.00
N PHE A 151 -10.24 -7.83 10.82
CA PHE A 151 -11.34 -6.99 10.36
C PHE A 151 -10.86 -5.78 9.56
N GLU A 152 -9.80 -5.10 9.99
CA GLU A 152 -9.19 -3.97 9.25
C GLU A 152 -8.61 -4.41 7.91
N VAL A 153 -8.08 -5.65 7.84
CA VAL A 153 -7.57 -6.26 6.61
C VAL A 153 -8.71 -6.52 5.63
N ILE A 154 -9.83 -7.10 6.10
CA ILE A 154 -11.00 -7.39 5.27
C ILE A 154 -11.62 -6.09 4.72
N ILE A 155 -11.79 -5.07 5.55
CA ILE A 155 -12.32 -3.77 5.11
C ILE A 155 -11.38 -3.11 4.10
N GLY A 156 -10.05 -3.21 4.32
CA GLY A 156 -9.08 -2.73 3.34
C GLY A 156 -9.19 -3.45 2.00
N ALA A 157 -9.31 -4.78 2.02
CA ALA A 157 -9.46 -5.58 0.81
C ALA A 157 -10.76 -5.23 0.05
N ALA A 158 -11.89 -5.09 0.76
CA ALA A 158 -13.16 -4.68 0.16
C ALA A 158 -13.04 -3.29 -0.49
N LEU A 159 -12.38 -2.33 0.16
CA LEU A 159 -12.12 -1.01 -0.39
C LEU A 159 -11.31 -1.08 -1.71
N GLY A 160 -10.24 -1.88 -1.73
CA GLY A 160 -9.40 -2.04 -2.91
C GLY A 160 -10.15 -2.66 -4.09
N ILE A 161 -10.90 -3.73 -3.83
CA ILE A 161 -11.72 -4.42 -4.86
C ILE A 161 -12.77 -3.46 -5.43
N THR A 162 -13.54 -2.79 -4.58
CA THR A 162 -14.61 -1.89 -5.01
C THR A 162 -14.08 -0.70 -5.80
N LEU A 163 -12.96 -0.11 -5.37
CA LEU A 163 -12.33 1.00 -6.08
C LEU A 163 -11.85 0.57 -7.47
N ALA A 164 -11.12 -0.55 -7.56
CA ALA A 164 -10.60 -1.04 -8.82
C ALA A 164 -11.71 -1.39 -9.81
N TRP A 165 -12.74 -2.08 -9.34
CA TRP A 165 -13.89 -2.42 -10.15
C TRP A 165 -14.64 -1.18 -10.64
N ALA A 166 -14.95 -0.23 -9.75
CA ALA A 166 -15.65 1.00 -10.11
C ALA A 166 -14.84 1.86 -11.11
N TRP A 167 -13.52 1.96 -10.88
CA TRP A 167 -12.65 2.73 -11.76
C TRP A 167 -12.64 2.18 -13.18
N LEU A 168 -12.39 0.88 -13.34
CA LEU A 168 -12.32 0.22 -14.66
C LEU A 168 -13.69 0.19 -15.35
N TYR A 169 -14.76 0.01 -14.60
CA TYR A 169 -16.13 0.11 -15.13
C TYR A 169 -16.42 1.50 -15.71
N ILE A 170 -16.02 2.58 -15.01
CA ILE A 170 -16.19 3.96 -15.49
C ILE A 170 -15.26 4.25 -16.69
N ALA A 171 -14.07 3.66 -16.69
CA ALA A 171 -13.12 3.80 -17.82
C ALA A 171 -13.55 3.01 -19.08
N GLY A 172 -14.58 2.16 -18.99
CA GLY A 172 -15.10 1.38 -20.11
C GLY A 172 -14.26 0.13 -20.43
N LEU A 173 -13.56 -0.40 -19.45
CA LEU A 173 -12.74 -1.61 -19.53
C LEU A 173 -13.41 -2.79 -18.83
#